data_d6523048e45be84ce30db59bd7cc908e
#
_entry.id   d6523048e45be84ce30db59bd7cc908e
#
_cell.length_a   1.000
_cell.length_b   1.000
_cell.length_c   1.000
_cell.angle_alpha   90.00
_cell.angle_beta   90.00
_cell.angle_gamma   90.00
#
_symmetry.space_group_name_H-M   'P 1'
#
loop_
_entity.id
_entity.type
_entity.pdbx_description
1 polymer ?
#
loop_
_entity_poly.entity_id
_entity_poly.type
_entity_poly.pdbx_seq_one_letter_code
_entity_poly.pdbx_strand_id
1 'polypeptide(L)'
;MTAPNEKLADSLAALQVLQKGGQRVFQSKDLDRLHRERLLRNGFVQEVMKGWLISSSPSAREGDSTPWYASFWEFCARYCQERFGDDWHLSPEQSLLLHAENTVIPTQVVIYTPRGTNNVVKLLSGTSIYDLKQPDMPPAADVVVRDGLRLYSPAAALVKVPEAFFNRYPIESQVALTSIGDPSDVLRRLLDGGHSVVAGRLAGAFRRIGRPEVADEIVAAMKGADFTVRETDPFAAQQTFGTLRPATAPIVGRMQAMWQAMREPVMAVFPKMPGLPKDRGEYLKFVDEIYKSDAYHSLSIEGYSVTPELIDRVRAGGWDPDHHDDDRKNRDALAARGYWQAFQAVKASVSEIIAGANPGTLTRGAHRDWYRELFQPCVAAGLLRAGALAGYRNDAVYLRTSRYVPPRWEAVRDAMPALFDLMEHENEPGVRAVLGHWMFGYIHPYPDGNGRMARFLMNAMLASGGYPWTVVRVEDRNGYLSALDSASIDLNIEPFAKFIAERVQWSMKHQGDAAKNAGRA
;
A
#
# COMPACT_ATOMS: atom_id res chain seq x y z
N MET A 1 10.41 46.47 16.62
CA MET A 1 9.61 45.23 16.89
C MET A 1 9.52 44.47 15.56
N THR A 2 10.05 43.26 15.49
CA THR A 2 9.99 42.38 14.30
C THR A 2 8.54 42.05 13.97
N ALA A 3 8.17 42.07 12.68
CA ALA A 3 6.82 41.77 12.23
C ALA A 3 6.39 40.33 12.60
N PRO A 4 5.09 40.05 12.81
CA PRO A 4 4.62 38.69 13.14
C PRO A 4 5.08 37.61 12.14
N ASN A 5 5.17 37.94 10.85
CA ASN A 5 5.61 37.07 9.79
C ASN A 5 7.13 36.76 9.87
N GLU A 6 7.97 37.72 10.25
CA GLU A 6 9.40 37.50 10.46
C GLU A 6 9.66 36.53 11.61
N LYS A 7 8.92 36.71 12.73
CA LYS A 7 9.03 35.81 13.88
C LYS A 7 8.59 34.37 13.57
N LEU A 8 7.61 34.19 12.68
CA LEU A 8 7.21 32.86 12.20
C LEU A 8 8.28 32.26 11.29
N ALA A 9 8.86 33.06 10.40
CA ALA A 9 9.96 32.64 9.54
C ALA A 9 11.17 32.12 10.35
N ASP A 10 11.55 32.83 11.41
CA ASP A 10 12.61 32.42 12.34
C ASP A 10 12.28 31.05 12.99
N SER A 11 11.01 30.86 13.38
CA SER A 11 10.58 29.59 14.00
C SER A 11 10.58 28.43 12.99
N LEU A 12 10.21 28.69 11.74
CA LEU A 12 10.28 27.72 10.65
C LEU A 12 11.73 27.36 10.30
N ALA A 13 12.64 28.34 10.31
CA ALA A 13 14.06 28.08 10.11
C ALA A 13 14.64 27.17 11.22
N ALA A 14 14.26 27.42 12.49
CA ALA A 14 14.64 26.55 13.60
C ALA A 14 14.09 25.11 13.42
N LEU A 15 12.83 24.96 13.01
CA LEU A 15 12.24 23.66 12.71
C LEU A 15 12.95 22.97 11.54
N GLN A 16 13.27 23.70 10.48
CA GLN A 16 13.97 23.17 9.31
C GLN A 16 15.36 22.59 9.66
N VAL A 17 16.06 23.20 10.63
CA VAL A 17 17.33 22.68 11.14
C VAL A 17 17.13 21.30 11.78
N LEU A 18 16.07 21.12 12.57
CA LEU A 18 15.75 19.82 13.18
C LEU A 18 15.31 18.77 12.15
N GLN A 19 14.65 19.21 11.08
CA GLN A 19 14.16 18.33 10.02
C GLN A 19 15.27 17.87 9.05
N LYS A 20 16.52 18.32 9.24
CA LYS A 20 17.64 17.86 8.43
C LYS A 20 17.78 16.33 8.51
N GLY A 21 17.88 15.68 7.37
CA GLY A 21 17.93 14.22 7.29
C GLY A 21 16.55 13.53 7.32
N GLY A 22 15.46 14.27 7.17
CA GLY A 22 14.10 13.71 7.12
C GLY A 22 13.45 13.45 8.48
N GLN A 23 14.07 13.94 9.57
CA GLN A 23 13.56 13.77 10.93
C GLN A 23 12.19 14.43 11.09
N ARG A 24 11.22 13.70 11.67
CA ARG A 24 9.85 14.16 11.89
C ARG A 24 9.46 14.22 13.36
N VAL A 25 10.24 13.61 14.25
CA VAL A 25 9.95 13.50 15.68
C VAL A 25 10.98 14.32 16.47
N PHE A 26 10.52 15.15 17.42
CA PHE A 26 11.35 16.05 18.21
C PHE A 26 10.98 15.97 19.68
N GLN A 27 11.95 16.23 20.55
CA GLN A 27 11.65 16.50 21.95
C GLN A 27 11.34 17.99 22.16
N SER A 28 10.48 18.31 23.13
CA SER A 28 10.15 19.69 23.46
C SER A 28 11.37 20.52 23.86
N LYS A 29 12.45 19.89 24.34
CA LYS A 29 13.73 20.53 24.67
C LYS A 29 14.57 20.91 23.45
N ASP A 30 14.29 20.33 22.27
CA ASP A 30 15.01 20.61 21.03
C ASP A 30 14.62 21.95 20.40
N LEU A 31 13.53 22.58 20.89
CA LEU A 31 13.02 23.88 20.47
C LEU A 31 12.91 24.83 21.65
N ASP A 32 13.36 26.06 21.46
CA ASP A 32 13.09 27.12 22.42
C ASP A 32 11.59 27.30 22.62
N ARG A 33 11.20 27.68 23.84
CA ARG A 33 9.79 27.83 24.23
C ARG A 33 9.00 28.71 23.27
N LEU A 34 9.56 29.85 22.84
CA LEU A 34 8.86 30.80 21.95
C LEU A 34 8.67 30.20 20.53
N HIS A 35 9.66 29.51 19.99
CA HIS A 35 9.56 28.85 18.71
C HIS A 35 8.52 27.73 18.79
N ARG A 36 8.57 26.90 19.82
CA ARG A 36 7.64 25.79 20.04
C ARG A 36 6.18 26.27 20.14
N GLU A 37 5.88 27.27 21.00
CA GLU A 37 4.53 27.81 21.15
C GLU A 37 3.99 28.40 19.84
N ARG A 38 4.85 28.99 19.03
CA ARG A 38 4.47 29.61 17.75
C ARG A 38 4.21 28.52 16.68
N LEU A 39 5.05 27.50 16.61
CA LEU A 39 4.90 26.38 15.68
C LEU A 39 3.66 25.55 15.99
N LEU A 40 3.38 25.27 17.28
CA LEU A 40 2.15 24.60 17.72
C LEU A 40 0.90 25.40 17.34
N ARG A 41 0.88 26.71 17.65
CA ARG A 41 -0.26 27.59 17.34
C ARG A 41 -0.56 27.67 15.84
N ASN A 42 0.47 27.60 15.00
CA ASN A 42 0.34 27.66 13.55
C ASN A 42 0.26 26.28 12.88
N GLY A 43 0.19 25.18 13.64
CA GLY A 43 -0.01 23.83 13.11
C GLY A 43 1.17 23.21 12.37
N PHE A 44 2.40 23.74 12.51
CA PHE A 44 3.61 23.17 11.91
C PHE A 44 4.19 22.00 12.70
N VAL A 45 3.85 21.92 13.98
CA VAL A 45 4.13 20.76 14.84
C VAL A 45 2.89 20.41 15.64
N GLN A 46 2.79 19.15 16.05
CA GLN A 46 1.73 18.61 16.89
C GLN A 46 2.33 17.89 18.09
N GLU A 47 1.73 18.02 19.26
CA GLU A 47 2.13 17.28 20.46
C GLU A 47 1.57 15.86 20.40
N VAL A 48 2.43 14.86 20.56
CA VAL A 48 2.05 13.44 20.67
C VAL A 48 1.70 13.13 22.12
N MET A 49 2.58 13.54 23.01
CA MET A 49 2.46 13.45 24.45
C MET A 49 3.41 14.46 25.10
N LYS A 50 3.28 14.67 26.41
CA LYS A 50 4.13 15.63 27.12
C LYS A 50 5.62 15.39 26.83
N GLY A 51 6.25 16.40 26.26
CA GLY A 51 7.68 16.38 25.93
C GLY A 51 8.01 15.89 24.52
N TRP A 52 7.03 15.46 23.71
CA TRP A 52 7.25 14.93 22.38
C TRP A 52 6.37 15.60 21.33
N LEU A 53 7.00 16.00 20.24
CA LEU A 53 6.39 16.71 19.11
C LEU A 53 6.66 15.94 17.81
N ILE A 54 5.74 16.08 16.87
CA ILE A 54 5.92 15.63 15.48
C ILE A 54 5.72 16.77 14.50
N SER A 55 6.35 16.67 13.35
CA SER A 55 6.07 17.53 12.21
C SER A 55 4.62 17.40 11.78
N SER A 56 3.98 18.54 11.50
CA SER A 56 2.61 18.61 11.00
C SER A 56 2.52 19.65 9.87
N SER A 57 1.35 19.81 9.28
CA SER A 57 1.08 20.81 8.25
C SER A 57 -0.10 21.68 8.67
N PRO A 58 -0.02 23.01 8.53
CA PRO A 58 -1.14 23.92 8.76
C PRO A 58 -2.37 23.61 7.90
N SER A 59 -2.17 22.93 6.76
CA SER A 59 -3.24 22.48 5.86
C SER A 59 -3.85 21.14 6.25
N ALA A 60 -3.33 20.46 7.30
CA ALA A 60 -3.92 19.24 7.80
C ALA A 60 -5.36 19.52 8.29
N ARG A 61 -6.32 18.74 7.78
CA ARG A 61 -7.72 18.86 8.22
C ARG A 61 -7.88 18.20 9.59
N GLU A 62 -8.86 18.64 10.34
CA GLU A 62 -9.24 17.97 11.59
C GLU A 62 -9.51 16.49 11.33
N GLY A 63 -8.92 15.61 12.14
CA GLY A 63 -8.99 14.15 11.96
C GLY A 63 -7.98 13.55 10.96
N ASP A 64 -7.11 14.35 10.33
CA ASP A 64 -6.05 13.83 9.46
C ASP A 64 -4.96 13.14 10.29
N SER A 65 -4.88 11.81 10.17
CA SER A 65 -3.89 10.97 10.87
C SER A 65 -2.53 10.90 10.14
N THR A 66 -2.42 11.49 8.96
CA THR A 66 -1.20 11.43 8.13
C THR A 66 0.07 11.88 8.86
N PRO A 67 0.11 13.03 9.58
CA PRO A 67 1.30 13.45 10.29
C PRO A 67 1.75 12.44 11.35
N TRP A 68 0.78 11.81 12.03
CA TRP A 68 1.05 10.80 13.05
C TRP A 68 1.57 9.50 12.44
N TYR A 69 0.89 8.94 11.44
CA TYR A 69 1.31 7.68 10.84
C TYR A 69 2.64 7.81 10.11
N ALA A 70 2.93 8.99 9.54
CA ALA A 70 4.24 9.31 8.97
C ALA A 70 5.39 9.33 9.99
N SER A 71 5.07 9.59 11.26
CA SER A 71 6.04 9.74 12.35
C SER A 71 6.05 8.55 13.32
N PHE A 72 5.11 7.60 13.16
CA PHE A 72 4.80 6.57 14.16
C PHE A 72 5.99 5.71 14.54
N TRP A 73 6.65 5.10 13.57
CA TRP A 73 7.77 4.20 13.86
C TRP A 73 9.02 4.96 14.33
N GLU A 74 9.27 6.16 13.78
CA GLU A 74 10.34 7.04 14.27
C GLU A 74 10.07 7.45 15.73
N PHE A 75 8.81 7.76 16.06
CA PHE A 75 8.43 8.06 17.44
C PHE A 75 8.68 6.86 18.37
N CYS A 76 8.23 5.66 17.99
CA CYS A 76 8.45 4.45 18.78
C CYS A 76 9.93 4.20 19.05
N ALA A 77 10.77 4.30 18.01
CA ALA A 77 12.21 4.11 18.11
C ALA A 77 12.84 5.14 19.06
N ARG A 78 12.58 6.43 18.86
CA ARG A 78 13.17 7.52 19.65
C ARG A 78 12.68 7.54 21.10
N TYR A 79 11.38 7.31 21.31
CA TYR A 79 10.80 7.21 22.65
C TYR A 79 11.41 6.07 23.45
N CYS A 80 11.53 4.88 22.84
CA CYS A 80 12.13 3.72 23.50
C CYS A 80 13.62 3.93 23.75
N GLN A 81 14.36 4.50 22.80
CA GLN A 81 15.78 4.82 22.97
C GLN A 81 16.03 5.80 24.11
N GLU A 82 15.24 6.88 24.21
CA GLU A 82 15.37 7.87 25.31
C GLU A 82 15.03 7.25 26.66
N ARG A 83 14.01 6.37 26.71
CA ARG A 83 13.52 5.81 27.98
C ARG A 83 14.31 4.61 28.45
N PHE A 84 14.75 3.75 27.53
CA PHE A 84 15.34 2.45 27.84
C PHE A 84 16.80 2.31 27.37
N GLY A 85 17.35 3.26 26.64
CA GLY A 85 18.66 3.12 25.98
C GLY A 85 18.64 1.97 25.00
N ASP A 86 19.57 1.03 25.11
CA ASP A 86 19.63 -0.15 24.25
C ASP A 86 18.89 -1.37 24.81
N ASP A 87 18.31 -1.25 26.02
CA ASP A 87 17.65 -2.36 26.72
C ASP A 87 16.18 -2.50 26.33
N TRP A 88 15.89 -2.61 25.07
CA TRP A 88 14.54 -2.86 24.57
C TRP A 88 14.55 -3.51 23.19
N HIS A 89 13.45 -4.16 22.83
CA HIS A 89 13.17 -4.67 21.50
C HIS A 89 11.67 -4.83 21.26
N LEU A 90 11.25 -4.88 20.00
CA LEU A 90 9.87 -5.22 19.63
C LEU A 90 9.59 -6.71 19.91
N SER A 91 8.30 -7.05 20.06
CA SER A 91 7.88 -8.45 20.18
C SER A 91 8.30 -9.28 18.95
N PRO A 92 8.42 -10.63 19.10
CA PRO A 92 8.71 -11.49 17.95
C PRO A 92 7.67 -11.36 16.84
N GLU A 93 6.39 -11.25 17.19
CA GLU A 93 5.29 -11.08 16.24
C GLU A 93 5.45 -9.78 15.44
N GLN A 94 5.65 -8.66 16.16
CA GLN A 94 5.83 -7.36 15.49
C GLN A 94 7.08 -7.35 14.61
N SER A 95 8.14 -8.03 15.03
CA SER A 95 9.36 -8.18 14.25
C SER A 95 9.10 -8.92 12.94
N LEU A 96 8.37 -10.05 12.97
CA LEU A 96 8.00 -10.78 11.74
C LEU A 96 7.08 -9.98 10.83
N LEU A 97 6.10 -9.26 11.37
CA LEU A 97 5.22 -8.39 10.58
C LEU A 97 6.04 -7.36 9.78
N LEU A 98 7.00 -6.71 10.44
CA LEU A 98 7.88 -5.74 9.79
C LEU A 98 8.81 -6.39 8.77
N HIS A 99 9.40 -7.56 9.06
CA HIS A 99 10.24 -8.30 8.11
C HIS A 99 9.45 -8.77 6.88
N ALA A 100 8.16 -9.08 7.05
CA ALA A 100 7.26 -9.45 5.97
C ALA A 100 6.66 -8.25 5.22
N GLU A 101 7.20 -7.05 5.40
CA GLU A 101 6.74 -5.79 4.77
C GLU A 101 5.24 -5.50 5.06
N ASN A 102 4.75 -5.89 6.24
CA ASN A 102 3.45 -5.42 6.71
C ASN A 102 3.61 -3.99 7.25
N THR A 103 3.07 -3.02 6.53
CA THR A 103 3.20 -1.59 6.80
C THR A 103 1.99 -0.99 7.52
N VAL A 104 1.01 -1.81 7.89
CA VAL A 104 -0.16 -1.36 8.65
C VAL A 104 0.27 -0.90 10.03
N ILE A 105 -0.09 0.33 10.39
CA ILE A 105 0.18 0.87 11.73
C ILE A 105 -0.65 0.09 12.77
N PRO A 106 -0.01 -0.60 13.74
CA PRO A 106 -0.72 -1.36 14.74
C PRO A 106 -1.45 -0.44 15.73
N THR A 107 -2.55 -0.92 16.30
CA THR A 107 -3.25 -0.20 17.39
C THR A 107 -2.44 -0.23 18.68
N GLN A 108 -1.61 -1.26 18.86
CA GLN A 108 -0.70 -1.36 20.00
C GLN A 108 0.64 -1.97 19.57
N VAL A 109 1.73 -1.33 19.96
CA VAL A 109 3.10 -1.86 19.86
C VAL A 109 3.50 -2.43 21.21
N VAL A 110 3.96 -3.69 21.23
CA VAL A 110 4.50 -4.33 22.43
C VAL A 110 6.03 -4.23 22.42
N ILE A 111 6.56 -3.58 23.44
CA ILE A 111 8.00 -3.42 23.69
C ILE A 111 8.40 -4.32 24.85
N TYR A 112 9.42 -5.13 24.65
CA TYR A 112 10.03 -5.93 25.71
C TYR A 112 11.27 -5.23 26.26
N THR A 113 11.36 -5.11 27.58
CA THR A 113 12.47 -4.44 28.25
C THR A 113 12.58 -4.87 29.72
N PRO A 114 13.79 -5.03 30.28
CA PRO A 114 13.98 -5.30 31.72
C PRO A 114 13.43 -4.18 32.60
N ARG A 115 13.37 -2.95 32.06
CA ARG A 115 12.86 -1.75 32.74
C ARG A 115 11.38 -1.48 32.49
N GLY A 116 10.65 -2.44 31.92
CA GLY A 116 9.22 -2.34 31.68
C GLY A 116 8.41 -2.18 32.95
N THR A 117 7.34 -1.43 32.85
CA THR A 117 6.41 -1.13 33.95
C THR A 117 5.07 -1.83 33.78
N ASN A 118 4.89 -2.58 32.68
CA ASN A 118 3.64 -3.22 32.28
C ASN A 118 2.48 -2.21 32.10
N ASN A 119 2.81 -1.02 31.60
CA ASN A 119 1.86 0.05 31.41
C ASN A 119 1.59 0.33 29.93
N VAL A 120 0.36 0.79 29.65
CA VAL A 120 -0.05 1.26 28.33
C VAL A 120 0.16 2.77 28.24
N VAL A 121 0.97 3.20 27.31
CA VAL A 121 1.14 4.61 26.93
C VAL A 121 0.23 4.87 25.73
N LYS A 122 -0.86 5.62 25.96
CA LYS A 122 -1.79 6.03 24.89
C LYS A 122 -1.14 7.12 24.02
N LEU A 123 -1.32 7.00 22.72
CA LEU A 123 -0.78 7.89 21.70
C LEU A 123 -1.92 8.45 20.82
N LEU A 124 -1.55 9.16 19.75
CA LEU A 124 -2.52 9.75 18.81
C LEU A 124 -3.27 8.67 18.00
N SER A 125 -4.41 9.04 17.46
CA SER A 125 -5.20 8.21 16.52
C SER A 125 -5.50 6.80 17.03
N GLY A 126 -5.74 6.64 18.34
CA GLY A 126 -6.10 5.35 18.94
C GLY A 126 -4.97 4.32 19.02
N THR A 127 -3.72 4.76 18.80
CA THR A 127 -2.54 3.88 18.95
C THR A 127 -1.99 3.89 20.38
N SER A 128 -1.13 2.93 20.71
CA SER A 128 -0.50 2.82 22.02
C SER A 128 0.81 2.04 21.99
N ILE A 129 1.65 2.25 22.99
CA ILE A 129 2.80 1.40 23.32
C ILE A 129 2.51 0.69 24.64
N TYR A 130 2.80 -0.59 24.71
CA TYR A 130 2.77 -1.39 25.92
C TYR A 130 4.20 -1.85 26.26
N ASP A 131 4.75 -1.41 27.37
CA ASP A 131 6.08 -1.80 27.83
C ASP A 131 6.00 -3.03 28.75
N LEU A 132 6.18 -4.21 28.15
CA LEU A 132 6.18 -5.47 28.88
C LEU A 132 7.54 -5.68 29.56
N LYS A 133 7.50 -5.91 30.87
CA LYS A 133 8.70 -6.23 31.65
C LYS A 133 9.18 -7.65 31.33
N GLN A 134 10.37 -7.74 30.74
CA GLN A 134 11.06 -8.99 30.46
C GLN A 134 12.48 -8.90 31.04
N PRO A 135 12.85 -9.75 32.02
CA PRO A 135 14.14 -9.64 32.70
C PRO A 135 15.35 -9.79 31.80
N ASP A 136 15.27 -10.72 30.85
CA ASP A 136 16.38 -11.09 29.99
C ASP A 136 16.26 -10.47 28.61
N MET A 137 17.35 -9.85 28.17
CA MET A 137 17.49 -9.37 26.80
C MET A 137 17.93 -10.53 25.89
N PRO A 138 17.47 -10.55 24.63
CA PRO A 138 17.94 -11.54 23.67
C PRO A 138 19.45 -11.36 23.38
N PRO A 139 20.15 -12.45 23.00
CA PRO A 139 21.53 -12.36 22.51
C PRO A 139 21.63 -11.34 21.37
N ALA A 140 22.77 -10.64 21.27
CA ALA A 140 22.98 -9.64 20.23
C ALA A 140 22.82 -10.20 18.79
N ALA A 141 23.16 -11.48 18.58
CA ALA A 141 22.97 -12.18 17.31
C ALA A 141 21.48 -12.39 16.92
N ASP A 142 20.57 -12.24 17.89
CA ASP A 142 19.13 -12.37 17.68
C ASP A 142 18.44 -11.05 17.38
N VAL A 143 19.17 -9.92 17.48
CA VAL A 143 18.63 -8.57 17.32
C VAL A 143 19.18 -7.91 16.07
N VAL A 144 18.28 -7.32 15.27
CA VAL A 144 18.60 -6.51 14.10
C VAL A 144 18.06 -5.10 14.34
N VAL A 145 18.88 -4.09 14.06
CA VAL A 145 18.45 -2.69 14.10
C VAL A 145 18.06 -2.23 12.69
N ARG A 146 16.81 -1.77 12.53
CA ARG A 146 16.30 -1.23 11.28
C ARG A 146 15.52 0.06 11.55
N ASP A 147 15.92 1.16 10.94
CA ASP A 147 15.30 2.50 11.12
C ASP A 147 15.20 2.92 12.61
N GLY A 148 16.21 2.55 13.42
CA GLY A 148 16.24 2.77 14.87
C GLY A 148 15.39 1.80 15.70
N LEU A 149 14.60 0.94 15.08
CA LEU A 149 13.84 -0.11 15.76
C LEU A 149 14.73 -1.33 16.02
N ARG A 150 14.61 -1.91 17.19
CA ARG A 150 15.31 -3.14 17.60
C ARG A 150 14.38 -4.33 17.41
N LEU A 151 14.62 -5.13 16.40
CA LEU A 151 13.79 -6.26 15.96
C LEU A 151 14.48 -7.58 16.31
N TYR A 152 13.72 -8.63 16.59
CA TYR A 152 14.28 -9.97 16.45
C TYR A 152 14.67 -10.24 14.99
N SER A 153 15.76 -10.98 14.77
CA SER A 153 16.06 -11.53 13.43
C SER A 153 14.92 -12.48 12.99
N PRO A 154 14.70 -12.67 11.68
CA PRO A 154 13.63 -13.56 11.19
C PRO A 154 13.70 -14.96 11.81
N ALA A 155 14.90 -15.56 11.88
CA ALA A 155 15.10 -16.88 12.46
C ALA A 155 14.77 -16.92 13.96
N ALA A 156 15.22 -15.91 14.74
CA ALA A 156 14.95 -15.83 16.16
C ALA A 156 13.45 -15.61 16.44
N ALA A 157 12.81 -14.73 15.64
CA ALA A 157 11.39 -14.47 15.77
C ALA A 157 10.52 -15.69 15.46
N LEU A 158 10.83 -16.45 14.38
CA LEU A 158 10.11 -17.69 14.00
C LEU A 158 10.14 -18.75 15.11
N VAL A 159 11.27 -18.87 15.83
CA VAL A 159 11.38 -19.79 16.96
C VAL A 159 10.54 -19.35 18.17
N LYS A 160 10.36 -18.03 18.34
CA LYS A 160 9.73 -17.44 19.53
C LYS A 160 8.23 -17.17 19.39
N VAL A 161 7.70 -17.00 18.18
CA VAL A 161 6.26 -16.73 18.00
C VAL A 161 5.39 -17.91 18.43
N PRO A 162 4.20 -17.66 19.00
CA PRO A 162 3.25 -18.71 19.33
C PRO A 162 2.63 -19.31 18.05
N GLU A 163 2.08 -20.52 18.17
CA GLU A 163 1.41 -21.22 17.07
C GLU A 163 0.26 -20.39 16.46
N ALA A 164 -0.48 -19.68 17.30
CA ALA A 164 -1.58 -18.81 16.87
C ALA A 164 -1.16 -17.73 15.88
N PHE A 165 0.13 -17.36 15.83
CA PHE A 165 0.65 -16.39 14.87
C PHE A 165 0.46 -16.86 13.43
N PHE A 166 0.70 -18.13 13.15
CA PHE A 166 0.58 -18.71 11.78
C PHE A 166 -0.85 -18.65 11.25
N ASN A 167 -1.84 -18.83 12.12
CA ASN A 167 -3.25 -18.72 11.74
C ASN A 167 -3.72 -17.27 11.64
N ARG A 168 -3.20 -16.39 12.49
CA ARG A 168 -3.58 -14.98 12.51
C ARG A 168 -2.95 -14.18 11.38
N TYR A 169 -1.70 -14.52 11.01
CA TYR A 169 -0.90 -13.82 10.03
C TYR A 169 -0.29 -14.81 9.01
N PRO A 170 -1.12 -15.53 8.23
CA PRO A 170 -0.65 -16.59 7.35
C PRO A 170 0.24 -16.07 6.22
N ILE A 171 -0.04 -14.89 5.67
CA ILE A 171 0.74 -14.25 4.60
C ILE A 171 2.11 -13.85 5.14
N GLU A 172 2.16 -13.18 6.28
CA GLU A 172 3.41 -12.78 6.93
C GLU A 172 4.25 -13.99 7.34
N SER A 173 3.61 -15.03 7.84
CA SER A 173 4.27 -16.29 8.17
C SER A 173 4.90 -16.93 6.94
N GLN A 174 4.17 -16.99 5.83
CA GLN A 174 4.68 -17.52 4.56
C GLN A 174 5.87 -16.71 4.05
N VAL A 175 5.79 -15.37 4.06
CA VAL A 175 6.89 -14.47 3.65
C VAL A 175 8.10 -14.67 4.54
N ALA A 176 7.92 -14.71 5.87
CA ALA A 176 8.99 -14.91 6.83
C ALA A 176 9.69 -16.27 6.63
N LEU A 177 8.93 -17.36 6.48
CA LEU A 177 9.48 -18.69 6.20
C LEU A 177 10.24 -18.73 4.86
N THR A 178 9.70 -18.08 3.82
CA THR A 178 10.33 -18.04 2.50
C THR A 178 11.63 -17.24 2.52
N SER A 179 11.76 -16.23 3.40
CA SER A 179 12.96 -15.43 3.57
C SER A 179 14.14 -16.19 4.22
N ILE A 180 13.87 -17.33 4.86
CA ILE A 180 14.92 -18.21 5.39
C ILE A 180 15.57 -18.96 4.23
N GLY A 181 16.68 -18.45 3.72
CA GLY A 181 17.44 -19.10 2.67
C GLY A 181 18.18 -20.34 3.17
N ASP A 182 18.96 -20.16 4.24
CA ASP A 182 19.72 -21.21 4.95
C ASP A 182 19.08 -21.47 6.32
N PRO A 183 18.65 -22.69 6.63
CA PRO A 183 18.01 -23.02 7.89
C PRO A 183 18.97 -23.07 9.09
N SER A 184 20.29 -22.99 8.92
CA SER A 184 21.28 -23.13 9.99
C SER A 184 21.03 -22.23 11.19
N ASP A 185 20.58 -20.98 10.94
CA ASP A 185 20.26 -20.04 12.01
C ASP A 185 19.02 -20.44 12.82
N VAL A 186 18.04 -21.05 12.18
CA VAL A 186 16.84 -21.61 12.84
C VAL A 186 17.26 -22.86 13.61
N LEU A 187 18.01 -23.76 12.97
CA LEU A 187 18.47 -25.02 13.56
C LEU A 187 19.28 -24.81 14.85
N ARG A 188 20.25 -23.90 14.83
CA ARG A 188 21.06 -23.59 16.02
C ARG A 188 20.17 -23.22 17.21
N ARG A 189 19.18 -22.35 17.02
CA ARG A 189 18.28 -21.91 18.09
C ARG A 189 17.36 -23.01 18.58
N LEU A 190 16.92 -23.89 17.67
CA LEU A 190 16.11 -25.05 18.06
C LEU A 190 16.90 -26.05 18.89
N LEU A 191 18.16 -26.32 18.51
CA LEU A 191 19.06 -27.24 19.19
C LEU A 191 19.50 -26.70 20.56
N ASP A 192 19.99 -25.45 20.61
CA ASP A 192 20.47 -24.78 21.84
C ASP A 192 19.36 -24.71 22.90
N GLY A 193 18.11 -24.50 22.50
CA GLY A 193 16.97 -24.43 23.41
C GLY A 193 16.24 -25.75 23.63
N GLY A 194 16.60 -26.86 22.96
CA GLY A 194 15.88 -28.12 23.05
C GLY A 194 14.41 -28.02 22.58
N HIS A 195 14.09 -27.14 21.66
CA HIS A 195 12.72 -26.72 21.31
C HIS A 195 12.00 -27.74 20.38
N SER A 196 11.78 -28.98 20.84
CA SER A 196 11.20 -30.07 20.04
C SER A 196 9.81 -29.76 19.48
N VAL A 197 8.93 -29.11 20.25
CA VAL A 197 7.58 -28.73 19.82
C VAL A 197 7.64 -27.65 18.74
N VAL A 198 8.50 -26.65 18.94
CA VAL A 198 8.71 -25.57 17.94
C VAL A 198 9.32 -26.12 16.66
N ALA A 199 10.29 -27.04 16.78
CA ALA A 199 10.90 -27.72 15.64
C ALA A 199 9.86 -28.49 14.81
N GLY A 200 8.95 -29.24 15.46
CA GLY A 200 7.87 -29.95 14.79
C GLY A 200 6.91 -28.99 14.05
N ARG A 201 6.56 -27.89 14.71
CA ARG A 201 5.71 -26.84 14.11
C ARG A 201 6.39 -26.17 12.91
N LEU A 202 7.66 -25.78 13.02
CA LEU A 202 8.38 -25.15 11.92
C LEU A 202 8.61 -26.12 10.76
N ALA A 203 8.93 -27.40 11.02
CA ALA A 203 9.02 -28.42 9.99
C ALA A 203 7.70 -28.55 9.20
N GLY A 204 6.56 -28.66 9.90
CA GLY A 204 5.24 -28.68 9.25
C GLY A 204 4.94 -27.41 8.48
N ALA A 205 5.29 -26.24 9.01
CA ALA A 205 5.13 -24.96 8.35
C ALA A 205 5.95 -24.87 7.04
N PHE A 206 7.22 -25.25 7.06
CA PHE A 206 8.06 -25.29 5.85
C PHE A 206 7.53 -26.28 4.82
N ARG A 207 7.09 -27.46 5.23
CA ARG A 207 6.49 -28.43 4.33
C ARG A 207 5.22 -27.90 3.69
N ARG A 208 4.37 -27.21 4.47
CA ARG A 208 3.11 -26.62 3.99
C ARG A 208 3.32 -25.57 2.91
N ILE A 209 4.38 -24.77 2.99
CA ILE A 209 4.72 -23.75 1.99
C ILE A 209 5.53 -24.29 0.81
N GLY A 210 5.72 -25.64 0.70
CA GLY A 210 6.42 -26.28 -0.41
C GLY A 210 7.95 -26.29 -0.28
N ARG A 211 8.47 -26.28 0.96
CA ARG A 211 9.91 -26.40 1.27
C ARG A 211 10.21 -27.63 2.13
N PRO A 212 9.92 -28.86 1.59
CA PRO A 212 10.11 -30.11 2.34
C PRO A 212 11.58 -30.37 2.71
N GLU A 213 12.53 -29.89 1.91
CA GLU A 213 13.97 -30.03 2.17
C GLU A 213 14.38 -29.39 3.51
N VAL A 214 13.85 -28.21 3.81
CA VAL A 214 14.11 -27.51 5.10
C VAL A 214 13.43 -28.25 6.25
N ALA A 215 12.20 -28.73 6.04
CA ALA A 215 11.48 -29.51 7.04
C ALA A 215 12.23 -30.79 7.42
N ASP A 216 12.73 -31.52 6.41
CA ASP A 216 13.48 -32.76 6.60
C ASP A 216 14.81 -32.51 7.33
N GLU A 217 15.49 -31.42 7.00
CA GLU A 217 16.72 -31.00 7.67
C GLU A 217 16.48 -30.67 9.15
N ILE A 218 15.40 -29.92 9.48
CA ILE A 218 15.03 -29.62 10.86
C ILE A 218 14.79 -30.91 11.65
N VAL A 219 14.00 -31.85 11.09
CA VAL A 219 13.69 -33.12 11.76
C VAL A 219 14.95 -33.98 11.94
N ALA A 220 15.81 -34.04 10.93
CA ALA A 220 17.05 -34.82 10.96
C ALA A 220 18.05 -34.27 11.99
N ALA A 221 18.28 -32.96 12.01
CA ALA A 221 19.19 -32.30 12.93
C ALA A 221 18.74 -32.50 14.40
N MET A 222 17.45 -32.29 14.67
CA MET A 222 16.91 -32.49 16.03
C MET A 222 17.01 -33.95 16.49
N LYS A 223 16.71 -34.90 15.61
CA LYS A 223 16.89 -36.34 15.91
C LYS A 223 18.36 -36.71 16.11
N GLY A 224 19.27 -36.14 15.34
CA GLY A 224 20.71 -36.32 15.51
C GLY A 224 21.24 -35.84 16.85
N ALA A 225 20.55 -34.89 17.48
CA ALA A 225 20.81 -34.40 18.82
C ALA A 225 19.96 -35.08 19.93
N ASP A 226 19.35 -36.23 19.60
CA ASP A 226 18.54 -37.06 20.51
C ASP A 226 17.21 -36.40 20.97
N PHE A 227 16.69 -35.43 20.23
CA PHE A 227 15.38 -34.85 20.45
C PHE A 227 14.29 -35.57 19.65
N THR A 228 13.16 -35.90 20.32
CA THR A 228 11.97 -36.41 19.63
C THR A 228 11.15 -35.26 19.08
N VAL A 229 10.97 -35.25 17.74
CA VAL A 229 10.19 -34.23 17.04
C VAL A 229 8.95 -34.85 16.44
N ARG A 230 7.78 -34.25 16.73
CA ARG A 230 6.52 -34.54 16.07
C ARG A 230 6.16 -33.38 15.16
N GLU A 231 6.17 -33.61 13.87
CA GLU A 231 5.78 -32.62 12.87
C GLU A 231 4.28 -32.28 12.99
N THR A 232 3.94 -30.99 12.99
CA THR A 232 2.57 -30.47 13.05
C THR A 232 2.43 -29.28 12.11
N ASP A 233 1.34 -29.23 11.32
CA ASP A 233 1.03 -28.08 10.48
C ASP A 233 0.35 -26.99 11.32
N PRO A 234 0.96 -25.80 11.46
CA PRO A 234 0.39 -24.71 12.27
C PRO A 234 -0.65 -23.86 11.52
N PHE A 235 -0.84 -24.08 10.20
CA PHE A 235 -1.79 -23.31 9.41
C PHE A 235 -3.19 -23.92 9.44
N ALA A 236 -4.21 -23.10 9.22
CA ALA A 236 -5.58 -23.61 9.07
C ALA A 236 -5.70 -24.51 7.81
N ALA A 237 -6.48 -25.58 7.92
CA ALA A 237 -6.62 -26.58 6.86
C ALA A 237 -7.13 -26.00 5.52
N GLN A 238 -7.92 -24.91 5.57
CA GLN A 238 -8.49 -24.26 4.38
C GLN A 238 -7.52 -23.31 3.67
N GLN A 239 -6.37 -23.01 4.27
CA GLN A 239 -5.40 -22.08 3.65
C GLN A 239 -4.63 -22.77 2.53
N THR A 240 -4.75 -22.23 1.34
CA THR A 240 -4.00 -22.67 0.16
C THR A 240 -2.78 -21.77 0.00
N PHE A 241 -1.61 -22.39 0.02
CA PHE A 241 -0.36 -21.69 -0.31
C PHE A 241 0.05 -22.13 -1.70
N GLY A 242 0.21 -21.14 -2.60
CA GLY A 242 0.90 -21.44 -3.85
C GLY A 242 2.41 -21.51 -3.64
N THR A 243 3.08 -22.12 -4.59
CA THR A 243 4.54 -22.13 -4.61
C THR A 243 5.04 -20.72 -4.85
N LEU A 244 5.49 -20.04 -3.78
CA LEU A 244 6.20 -18.77 -3.94
C LEU A 244 7.54 -19.07 -4.62
N ARG A 245 7.82 -18.35 -5.70
CA ARG A 245 9.19 -18.32 -6.22
C ARG A 245 10.06 -17.66 -5.17
N PRO A 246 11.30 -18.11 -4.93
CA PRO A 246 12.22 -17.44 -4.04
C PRO A 246 12.31 -15.97 -4.48
N ALA A 247 11.74 -15.07 -3.68
CA ALA A 247 11.72 -13.66 -4.01
C ALA A 247 12.96 -13.02 -3.40
N THR A 248 13.70 -12.27 -4.22
CA THR A 248 14.87 -11.51 -3.75
C THR A 248 14.47 -10.37 -2.81
N ALA A 249 13.22 -9.88 -2.91
CA ALA A 249 12.68 -8.82 -2.07
C ALA A 249 11.41 -9.31 -1.33
N PRO A 250 11.29 -9.11 0.00
CA PRO A 250 10.14 -9.54 0.80
C PRO A 250 8.79 -9.00 0.28
N ILE A 251 8.76 -7.77 -0.25
CA ILE A 251 7.55 -7.19 -0.84
C ILE A 251 7.00 -8.01 -2.02
N VAL A 252 7.87 -8.58 -2.85
CA VAL A 252 7.46 -9.43 -3.98
C VAL A 252 6.80 -10.71 -3.48
N GLY A 253 7.42 -11.37 -2.49
CA GLY A 253 6.85 -12.56 -1.85
C GLY A 253 5.49 -12.26 -1.20
N ARG A 254 5.38 -11.09 -0.52
CA ARG A 254 4.12 -10.63 0.06
C ARG A 254 3.04 -10.44 -1.01
N MET A 255 3.34 -9.77 -2.10
CA MET A 255 2.40 -9.55 -3.19
C MET A 255 1.92 -10.86 -3.82
N GLN A 256 2.84 -11.81 -4.04
CA GLN A 256 2.50 -13.13 -4.56
C GLN A 256 1.57 -13.89 -3.61
N ALA A 257 1.87 -13.89 -2.31
CA ALA A 257 1.03 -14.52 -1.29
C ALA A 257 -0.37 -13.91 -1.21
N MET A 258 -0.45 -12.56 -1.22
CA MET A 258 -1.73 -11.84 -1.22
C MET A 258 -2.54 -12.15 -2.48
N TRP A 259 -1.93 -12.13 -3.66
CA TRP A 259 -2.61 -12.43 -4.92
C TRP A 259 -3.26 -13.81 -4.89
N GLN A 260 -2.51 -14.81 -4.45
CA GLN A 260 -3.01 -16.18 -4.37
C GLN A 260 -4.12 -16.35 -3.33
N ALA A 261 -3.96 -15.76 -2.15
CA ALA A 261 -4.98 -15.84 -1.09
C ALA A 261 -6.30 -15.14 -1.48
N MET A 262 -6.21 -14.07 -2.27
CA MET A 262 -7.37 -13.26 -2.66
C MET A 262 -8.03 -13.68 -3.98
N ARG A 263 -7.42 -14.57 -4.75
CA ARG A 263 -7.89 -15.00 -6.06
C ARG A 263 -9.27 -15.66 -5.99
N GLU A 264 -9.44 -16.68 -5.15
CA GLU A 264 -10.69 -17.40 -4.99
C GLU A 264 -11.86 -16.53 -4.48
N PRO A 265 -11.69 -15.66 -3.46
CA PRO A 265 -12.72 -14.70 -3.07
C PRO A 265 -13.21 -13.81 -4.22
N VAL A 266 -12.31 -13.37 -5.12
CA VAL A 266 -12.73 -12.59 -6.30
C VAL A 266 -13.53 -13.46 -7.27
N MET A 267 -13.04 -14.65 -7.61
CA MET A 267 -13.72 -15.56 -8.53
C MET A 267 -15.12 -15.94 -8.06
N ALA A 268 -15.32 -16.09 -6.76
CA ALA A 268 -16.60 -16.48 -6.17
C ALA A 268 -17.72 -15.45 -6.40
N VAL A 269 -17.39 -14.17 -6.58
CA VAL A 269 -18.38 -13.09 -6.69
C VAL A 269 -18.43 -12.41 -8.06
N PHE A 270 -17.37 -12.61 -8.89
CA PHE A 270 -17.26 -11.87 -10.14
C PHE A 270 -18.16 -12.48 -11.23
N PRO A 271 -18.83 -11.65 -12.06
CA PRO A 271 -19.67 -12.17 -13.13
C PRO A 271 -18.85 -12.93 -14.19
N LYS A 272 -19.50 -13.91 -14.82
CA LYS A 272 -18.87 -14.67 -15.91
C LYS A 272 -18.45 -13.76 -17.05
N MET A 273 -17.24 -13.96 -17.58
CA MET A 273 -16.72 -13.17 -18.69
C MET A 273 -17.58 -13.31 -19.94
N PRO A 274 -17.90 -12.20 -20.65
CA PRO A 274 -18.66 -12.21 -21.90
C PRO A 274 -17.87 -12.85 -23.05
N GLY A 275 -16.54 -12.81 -23.00
CA GLY A 275 -15.64 -13.11 -24.11
C GLY A 275 -15.35 -11.87 -24.94
N LEU A 276 -14.26 -11.92 -25.69
CA LEU A 276 -13.81 -10.77 -26.52
C LEU A 276 -14.91 -10.32 -27.49
N PRO A 277 -15.07 -9.00 -27.69
CA PRO A 277 -16.10 -8.46 -28.56
C PRO A 277 -15.91 -8.90 -30.02
N LYS A 278 -17.01 -9.29 -30.67
CA LYS A 278 -17.01 -9.64 -32.10
C LYS A 278 -16.74 -8.43 -32.97
N ASP A 279 -17.33 -7.29 -32.61
CA ASP A 279 -17.11 -5.98 -33.23
C ASP A 279 -16.28 -5.10 -32.30
N ARG A 280 -15.02 -4.93 -32.62
CA ARG A 280 -14.07 -4.09 -31.88
C ARG A 280 -14.40 -2.61 -32.04
N GLY A 281 -14.91 -2.21 -33.21
CA GLY A 281 -15.30 -0.82 -33.49
C GLY A 281 -16.46 -0.39 -32.60
N GLU A 282 -17.48 -1.24 -32.47
CA GLU A 282 -18.61 -1.00 -31.58
C GLU A 282 -18.18 -0.90 -30.11
N TYR A 283 -17.27 -1.78 -29.66
CA TYR A 283 -16.72 -1.72 -28.30
C TYR A 283 -15.99 -0.40 -28.05
N LEU A 284 -15.11 0.03 -28.94
CA LEU A 284 -14.35 1.27 -28.81
C LEU A 284 -15.23 2.52 -28.93
N LYS A 285 -16.32 2.46 -29.71
CA LYS A 285 -17.32 3.52 -29.76
C LYS A 285 -18.04 3.66 -28.41
N PHE A 286 -18.42 2.55 -27.79
CA PHE A 286 -18.99 2.57 -26.43
C PHE A 286 -18.00 3.18 -25.41
N VAL A 287 -16.70 2.84 -25.49
CA VAL A 287 -15.67 3.47 -24.65
C VAL A 287 -15.62 4.98 -24.84
N ASP A 288 -15.77 5.49 -26.06
CA ASP A 288 -15.84 6.94 -26.32
C ASP A 288 -17.11 7.60 -25.75
N GLU A 289 -18.24 6.91 -25.81
CA GLU A 289 -19.51 7.41 -25.29
C GLU A 289 -19.51 7.52 -23.77
N ILE A 290 -18.86 6.59 -23.05
CA ILE A 290 -18.78 6.59 -21.58
C ILE A 290 -17.78 7.61 -21.02
N TYR A 291 -16.86 8.15 -21.84
CA TYR A 291 -15.78 9.05 -21.42
C TYR A 291 -16.25 10.18 -20.49
N LYS A 292 -17.32 10.88 -20.87
CA LYS A 292 -17.82 12.04 -20.12
C LYS A 292 -18.21 11.66 -18.69
N SER A 293 -18.93 10.56 -18.53
CA SER A 293 -19.33 10.02 -17.23
C SER A 293 -18.11 9.55 -16.44
N ASP A 294 -17.20 8.82 -17.07
CA ASP A 294 -16.00 8.30 -16.43
C ASP A 294 -15.09 9.43 -15.93
N ALA A 295 -14.83 10.43 -16.75
CA ALA A 295 -14.03 11.59 -16.39
C ALA A 295 -14.65 12.37 -15.21
N TYR A 296 -15.97 12.64 -15.26
CA TYR A 296 -16.67 13.33 -14.19
C TYR A 296 -16.52 12.61 -12.87
N HIS A 297 -16.87 11.33 -12.80
CA HIS A 297 -16.83 10.56 -11.57
C HIS A 297 -15.39 10.35 -11.08
N SER A 298 -14.47 9.97 -11.97
CA SER A 298 -13.09 9.67 -11.62
C SER A 298 -12.35 10.90 -11.07
N LEU A 299 -12.57 12.08 -11.65
CA LEU A 299 -11.97 13.33 -11.16
C LEU A 299 -12.64 13.80 -9.87
N SER A 300 -13.96 13.68 -9.74
CA SER A 300 -14.69 14.07 -8.52
C SER A 300 -14.32 13.21 -7.31
N ILE A 301 -14.04 11.90 -7.50
CA ILE A 301 -13.52 11.03 -6.44
C ILE A 301 -12.20 11.58 -5.87
N GLU A 302 -11.33 12.14 -6.72
CA GLU A 302 -10.04 12.73 -6.32
C GLU A 302 -10.18 14.17 -5.78
N GLY A 303 -11.41 14.72 -5.74
CA GLY A 303 -11.71 16.03 -5.16
C GLY A 303 -11.49 17.21 -6.12
N TYR A 304 -11.53 16.96 -7.43
CA TYR A 304 -11.63 18.00 -8.45
C TYR A 304 -13.08 18.43 -8.63
N SER A 305 -13.29 19.74 -8.81
CA SER A 305 -14.62 20.33 -9.06
C SER A 305 -14.87 20.47 -10.56
N VAL A 306 -14.98 19.35 -11.25
CA VAL A 306 -15.23 19.32 -12.70
C VAL A 306 -16.73 19.31 -13.03
N THR A 307 -17.12 19.98 -14.12
CA THR A 307 -18.48 19.95 -14.64
C THR A 307 -18.54 19.22 -15.98
N PRO A 308 -19.71 18.68 -16.36
CA PRO A 308 -19.91 18.09 -17.68
C PRO A 308 -19.53 19.03 -18.85
N GLU A 309 -19.82 20.33 -18.71
CA GLU A 309 -19.51 21.36 -19.73
C GLU A 309 -18.01 21.56 -19.88
N LEU A 310 -17.25 21.57 -18.75
CA LEU A 310 -15.79 21.65 -18.78
C LEU A 310 -15.19 20.43 -19.49
N ILE A 311 -15.71 19.24 -19.20
CA ILE A 311 -15.25 17.98 -19.81
C ILE A 311 -15.51 17.99 -21.33
N ASP A 312 -16.71 18.43 -21.75
CA ASP A 312 -17.05 18.54 -23.18
C ASP A 312 -16.19 19.60 -23.88
N ARG A 313 -15.96 20.76 -23.26
CA ARG A 313 -15.10 21.82 -23.81
C ARG A 313 -13.66 21.32 -24.04
N VAL A 314 -13.10 20.62 -23.04
CA VAL A 314 -11.75 20.03 -23.13
C VAL A 314 -11.68 18.97 -24.23
N ARG A 315 -12.69 18.10 -24.33
CA ARG A 315 -12.81 17.07 -25.37
C ARG A 315 -12.86 17.68 -26.78
N ALA A 316 -13.60 18.77 -26.94
CA ALA A 316 -13.75 19.48 -28.22
C ALA A 316 -12.51 20.30 -28.63
N GLY A 317 -11.43 20.28 -27.84
CA GLY A 317 -10.22 21.04 -28.11
C GLY A 317 -10.28 22.52 -27.69
N GLY A 318 -11.31 22.91 -26.93
CA GLY A 318 -11.49 24.29 -26.48
C GLY A 318 -10.64 24.67 -25.25
N TRP A 319 -9.64 23.87 -24.91
CA TRP A 319 -8.65 24.19 -23.89
C TRP A 319 -7.44 24.88 -24.53
N ASP A 320 -7.20 26.13 -24.14
CA ASP A 320 -6.16 26.98 -24.73
C ASP A 320 -5.41 27.76 -23.61
N PRO A 321 -4.36 27.17 -23.01
CA PRO A 321 -3.62 27.80 -21.95
C PRO A 321 -2.73 28.95 -22.43
N ASP A 322 -2.48 29.08 -23.72
CA ASP A 322 -1.65 30.15 -24.27
C ASP A 322 -2.43 31.46 -24.42
N HIS A 323 -3.75 31.40 -24.66
CA HIS A 323 -4.61 32.55 -24.83
C HIS A 323 -5.62 32.79 -23.70
N HIS A 324 -5.81 31.81 -22.80
CA HIS A 324 -6.74 31.88 -21.65
C HIS A 324 -6.04 31.60 -20.33
N ASP A 325 -5.80 32.62 -19.56
CA ASP A 325 -5.17 32.55 -18.22
C ASP A 325 -5.94 31.63 -17.27
N ASP A 326 -7.26 31.54 -17.38
CA ASP A 326 -8.09 30.65 -16.58
C ASP A 326 -7.81 29.18 -16.87
N ASP A 327 -7.59 28.80 -18.12
CA ASP A 327 -7.24 27.42 -18.50
C ASP A 327 -5.83 27.04 -18.02
N ARG A 328 -4.91 28.00 -17.94
CA ARG A 328 -3.54 27.82 -17.48
C ARG A 328 -3.43 27.67 -15.97
N LYS A 329 -4.28 28.38 -15.21
CA LYS A 329 -4.24 28.44 -13.75
C LYS A 329 -5.29 27.55 -13.08
N ASN A 330 -6.32 27.13 -13.82
CA ASN A 330 -7.42 26.37 -13.26
C ASN A 330 -7.00 24.88 -13.12
N ARG A 331 -6.81 24.47 -11.88
CA ARG A 331 -6.43 23.09 -11.51
C ARG A 331 -7.40 22.05 -12.08
N ASP A 332 -8.69 22.36 -12.09
CA ASP A 332 -9.72 21.42 -12.54
C ASP A 332 -9.71 21.26 -14.07
N ALA A 333 -9.46 22.36 -14.83
CA ALA A 333 -9.31 22.33 -16.27
C ALA A 333 -8.06 21.53 -16.70
N LEU A 334 -6.93 21.74 -16.01
CA LEU A 334 -5.70 20.97 -16.24
C LEU A 334 -5.89 19.47 -15.93
N ALA A 335 -6.60 19.15 -14.85
CA ALA A 335 -6.92 17.77 -14.50
C ALA A 335 -7.85 17.12 -15.55
N ALA A 336 -8.88 17.83 -16.03
CA ALA A 336 -9.76 17.35 -17.09
C ALA A 336 -9.00 17.12 -18.41
N ARG A 337 -8.08 18.03 -18.77
CA ARG A 337 -7.25 17.87 -19.97
C ARG A 337 -6.31 16.67 -19.86
N GLY A 338 -5.59 16.53 -18.76
CA GLY A 338 -4.72 15.38 -18.53
C GLY A 338 -5.50 14.07 -18.51
N TYR A 339 -6.70 14.07 -17.93
CA TYR A 339 -7.56 12.89 -17.95
C TYR A 339 -7.97 12.50 -19.38
N TRP A 340 -8.33 13.47 -20.23
CA TRP A 340 -8.64 13.23 -21.64
C TRP A 340 -7.46 12.60 -22.40
N GLN A 341 -6.27 13.18 -22.24
CA GLN A 341 -5.07 12.67 -22.92
C GLN A 341 -4.75 11.24 -22.47
N ALA A 342 -4.74 11.00 -21.15
CA ALA A 342 -4.51 9.66 -20.59
C ALA A 342 -5.59 8.66 -21.05
N PHE A 343 -6.87 9.07 -21.07
CA PHE A 343 -7.96 8.21 -21.53
C PHE A 343 -7.78 7.77 -22.99
N GLN A 344 -7.30 8.65 -23.88
CA GLN A 344 -7.00 8.28 -25.26
C GLN A 344 -5.85 7.25 -25.35
N ALA A 345 -4.79 7.42 -24.55
CA ALA A 345 -3.69 6.48 -24.49
C ALA A 345 -4.14 5.10 -23.94
N VAL A 346 -5.00 5.10 -22.92
CA VAL A 346 -5.60 3.87 -22.37
C VAL A 346 -6.51 3.20 -23.40
N LYS A 347 -7.35 3.96 -24.10
CA LYS A 347 -8.21 3.44 -25.17
C LYS A 347 -7.40 2.79 -26.30
N ALA A 348 -6.27 3.37 -26.69
CA ALA A 348 -5.35 2.74 -27.64
C ALA A 348 -4.85 1.38 -27.14
N SER A 349 -4.43 1.30 -25.88
CA SER A 349 -4.04 0.05 -25.24
C SER A 349 -5.18 -0.97 -25.17
N VAL A 350 -6.40 -0.52 -24.85
CA VAL A 350 -7.61 -1.38 -24.86
C VAL A 350 -7.86 -1.94 -26.25
N SER A 351 -7.66 -1.15 -27.30
CA SER A 351 -7.80 -1.62 -28.70
C SER A 351 -6.87 -2.80 -29.01
N GLU A 352 -5.64 -2.77 -28.54
CA GLU A 352 -4.68 -3.87 -28.69
C GLU A 352 -5.04 -5.09 -27.83
N ILE A 353 -5.52 -4.85 -26.60
CA ILE A 353 -5.95 -5.92 -25.70
C ILE A 353 -7.13 -6.69 -26.29
N ILE A 354 -8.16 -6.01 -26.78
CA ILE A 354 -9.31 -6.69 -27.42
C ILE A 354 -8.94 -7.32 -28.77
N ALA A 355 -7.79 -6.95 -29.33
CA ALA A 355 -7.19 -7.60 -30.49
C ALA A 355 -6.44 -8.89 -30.14
N GLY A 356 -6.27 -9.20 -28.83
CA GLY A 356 -5.65 -10.43 -28.35
C GLY A 356 -4.26 -10.24 -27.73
N ALA A 357 -3.78 -9.00 -27.55
CA ALA A 357 -2.53 -8.75 -26.84
C ALA A 357 -2.67 -9.14 -25.35
N ASN A 358 -1.59 -9.68 -24.76
CA ASN A 358 -1.59 -9.98 -23.32
C ASN A 358 -1.70 -8.66 -22.53
N PRO A 359 -2.75 -8.52 -21.67
CA PRO A 359 -3.03 -7.25 -21.01
C PRO A 359 -1.96 -6.86 -19.97
N GLY A 360 -1.34 -7.83 -19.29
CA GLY A 360 -0.26 -7.59 -18.33
C GLY A 360 1.01 -7.07 -19.01
N THR A 361 1.44 -7.73 -20.08
CA THR A 361 2.60 -7.32 -20.89
C THR A 361 2.40 -5.94 -21.49
N LEU A 362 1.20 -5.69 -22.10
CA LEU A 362 0.90 -4.41 -22.73
C LEU A 362 0.91 -3.27 -21.71
N THR A 363 0.21 -3.43 -20.59
CA THR A 363 0.11 -2.39 -19.57
C THR A 363 1.42 -2.14 -18.85
N ARG A 364 2.31 -3.14 -18.74
CA ARG A 364 3.69 -2.97 -18.27
C ARG A 364 4.43 -1.90 -19.09
N GLY A 365 4.28 -1.92 -20.40
CA GLY A 365 4.88 -0.91 -21.29
C GLY A 365 4.17 0.45 -21.23
N ALA A 366 2.85 0.44 -21.28
CA ALA A 366 2.03 1.62 -21.52
C ALA A 366 1.73 2.50 -20.29
N HIS A 367 1.71 1.92 -19.07
CA HIS A 367 1.25 2.66 -17.87
C HIS A 367 2.03 3.95 -17.58
N ARG A 368 3.32 4.02 -17.95
CA ARG A 368 4.13 5.24 -17.79
C ARG A 368 3.72 6.34 -18.75
N ASP A 369 3.31 5.96 -19.94
CA ASP A 369 2.81 6.93 -20.93
C ASP A 369 1.44 7.44 -20.49
N TRP A 370 0.54 6.58 -19.99
CA TRP A 370 -0.72 7.03 -19.38
C TRP A 370 -0.50 8.05 -18.26
N TYR A 371 0.50 7.82 -17.41
CA TYR A 371 0.84 8.74 -16.32
C TYR A 371 1.39 10.07 -16.85
N ARG A 372 2.26 10.03 -17.88
CA ARG A 372 2.78 11.25 -18.52
C ARG A 372 1.67 12.08 -19.11
N GLU A 373 0.77 11.45 -19.86
CA GLU A 373 -0.39 12.13 -20.45
C GLU A 373 -1.29 12.76 -19.38
N LEU A 374 -1.49 12.07 -18.25
CA LEU A 374 -2.32 12.53 -17.13
C LEU A 374 -1.80 13.84 -16.52
N PHE A 375 -0.49 14.05 -16.49
CA PHE A 375 0.15 15.19 -15.82
C PHE A 375 0.88 16.16 -16.76
N GLN A 376 0.97 15.85 -18.05
CA GLN A 376 1.60 16.73 -19.04
C GLN A 376 1.03 18.16 -19.04
N PRO A 377 -0.31 18.38 -18.92
CA PRO A 377 -0.83 19.75 -18.86
C PRO A 377 -0.34 20.54 -17.64
N CYS A 378 -0.15 19.89 -16.50
CA CYS A 378 0.38 20.54 -15.30
C CYS A 378 1.86 20.94 -15.47
N VAL A 379 2.63 20.16 -16.23
CA VAL A 379 4.03 20.49 -16.57
C VAL A 379 4.05 21.65 -17.57
N ALA A 380 3.23 21.62 -18.61
CA ALA A 380 3.13 22.69 -19.59
C ALA A 380 2.70 24.02 -18.95
N ALA A 381 1.81 23.96 -17.95
CA ALA A 381 1.40 25.13 -17.16
C ALA A 381 2.46 25.60 -16.12
N GLY A 382 3.58 24.89 -15.97
CA GLY A 382 4.62 25.22 -14.99
C GLY A 382 4.26 24.92 -13.54
N LEU A 383 3.17 24.18 -13.28
CA LEU A 383 2.74 23.78 -11.94
C LEU A 383 3.49 22.57 -11.42
N LEU A 384 4.00 21.73 -12.32
CA LEU A 384 4.86 20.59 -12.02
C LEU A 384 6.18 20.70 -12.75
N ARG A 385 7.26 20.26 -12.13
CA ARG A 385 8.57 20.13 -12.79
C ARG A 385 8.53 18.94 -13.74
N ALA A 386 9.18 19.03 -14.91
CA ALA A 386 9.26 17.95 -15.89
C ALA A 386 9.79 16.64 -15.28
N GLY A 387 10.70 16.71 -14.32
CA GLY A 387 11.21 15.56 -13.58
C GLY A 387 10.14 14.75 -12.81
N ALA A 388 8.97 15.35 -12.52
CA ALA A 388 7.86 14.62 -11.87
C ALA A 388 7.26 13.53 -12.79
N LEU A 389 7.48 13.62 -14.11
CA LEU A 389 7.03 12.62 -15.09
C LEU A 389 8.04 11.48 -15.33
N ALA A 390 9.21 11.54 -14.70
CA ALA A 390 10.32 10.62 -15.00
C ALA A 390 10.08 9.16 -14.56
N GLY A 391 9.21 8.94 -13.57
CA GLY A 391 8.98 7.59 -13.07
C GLY A 391 8.26 7.52 -11.72
N TYR A 392 8.51 6.43 -11.01
CA TYR A 392 7.92 6.20 -9.70
C TYR A 392 8.45 7.17 -8.64
N ARG A 393 7.67 7.36 -7.58
CA ARG A 393 8.02 8.23 -6.45
C ARG A 393 9.38 7.86 -5.82
N ASN A 394 10.04 8.88 -5.29
CA ASN A 394 11.29 8.76 -4.53
C ASN A 394 11.10 9.15 -3.05
N ASP A 395 9.86 9.41 -2.64
CA ASP A 395 9.51 9.82 -1.29
C ASP A 395 8.42 8.93 -0.72
N ALA A 396 8.31 8.91 0.61
CA ALA A 396 7.23 8.25 1.30
C ALA A 396 5.89 8.96 1.01
N VAL A 397 4.82 8.18 0.87
CA VAL A 397 3.45 8.65 0.73
C VAL A 397 2.58 8.04 1.82
N TYR A 398 1.52 8.75 2.20
CA TYR A 398 0.61 8.33 3.25
C TYR A 398 -0.82 8.55 2.78
N LEU A 399 -1.70 7.59 3.12
CA LEU A 399 -3.11 7.68 2.79
C LEU A 399 -3.85 8.37 3.94
N ARG A 400 -4.60 9.42 3.61
CA ARG A 400 -5.34 10.17 4.61
C ARG A 400 -6.33 9.25 5.34
N THR A 401 -6.33 9.29 6.67
CA THR A 401 -7.18 8.50 7.57
C THR A 401 -6.99 6.99 7.56
N SER A 402 -6.16 6.43 6.68
CA SER A 402 -5.87 4.99 6.65
C SER A 402 -4.68 4.64 7.55
N ARG A 403 -4.80 3.53 8.28
CA ARG A 403 -3.66 2.93 9.01
C ARG A 403 -2.72 2.16 8.07
N TYR A 404 -3.13 1.90 6.84
CA TYR A 404 -2.27 1.33 5.84
C TYR A 404 -1.30 2.40 5.33
N VAL A 405 -0.02 2.11 5.35
CA VAL A 405 1.04 2.95 4.78
C VAL A 405 1.61 2.26 3.54
N PRO A 406 1.58 2.89 2.36
CA PRO A 406 2.18 2.30 1.17
C PRO A 406 3.65 1.91 1.38
N PRO A 407 4.16 0.89 0.67
CA PRO A 407 5.53 0.43 0.81
C PRO A 407 6.56 1.56 0.67
N ARG A 408 7.76 1.35 1.21
CA ARG A 408 8.86 2.29 1.02
C ARG A 408 9.12 2.52 -0.47
N TRP A 409 9.54 3.74 -0.83
CA TRP A 409 9.72 4.12 -2.23
C TRP A 409 10.75 3.23 -2.97
N GLU A 410 11.76 2.69 -2.27
CA GLU A 410 12.72 1.73 -2.82
C GLU A 410 12.03 0.44 -3.24
N ALA A 411 11.12 -0.06 -2.41
CA ALA A 411 10.38 -1.30 -2.67
C ALA A 411 9.41 -1.19 -3.86
N VAL A 412 9.01 0.02 -4.26
CA VAL A 412 8.15 0.23 -5.44
C VAL A 412 8.81 -0.30 -6.72
N ARG A 413 10.15 -0.24 -6.79
CA ARG A 413 10.91 -0.69 -7.97
C ARG A 413 10.89 -2.19 -8.16
N ASP A 414 10.75 -2.94 -7.07
CA ASP A 414 10.56 -4.39 -7.09
C ASP A 414 9.07 -4.78 -7.20
N ALA A 415 8.20 -4.01 -6.55
CA ALA A 415 6.77 -4.27 -6.49
C ALA A 415 6.07 -4.08 -7.84
N MET A 416 6.42 -3.04 -8.61
CA MET A 416 5.75 -2.77 -9.89
C MET A 416 6.01 -3.84 -10.96
N PRO A 417 7.25 -4.28 -11.20
CA PRO A 417 7.48 -5.45 -12.07
C PRO A 417 6.71 -6.69 -11.62
N ALA A 418 6.70 -6.98 -10.32
CA ALA A 418 5.98 -8.12 -9.76
C ALA A 418 4.46 -8.03 -9.98
N LEU A 419 3.86 -6.84 -9.87
CA LEU A 419 2.44 -6.62 -10.18
C LEU A 419 2.13 -6.99 -11.65
N PHE A 420 2.96 -6.52 -12.58
CA PHE A 420 2.75 -6.81 -13.99
C PHE A 420 2.98 -8.30 -14.32
N ASP A 421 3.96 -8.95 -13.66
CA ASP A 421 4.16 -10.41 -13.78
C ASP A 421 2.93 -11.19 -13.31
N LEU A 422 2.33 -10.79 -12.19
CA LEU A 422 1.10 -11.40 -11.67
C LEU A 422 -0.06 -11.24 -12.65
N MET A 423 -0.26 -10.05 -13.22
CA MET A 423 -1.32 -9.81 -14.20
C MET A 423 -1.09 -10.52 -15.54
N GLU A 424 0.18 -10.67 -15.96
CA GLU A 424 0.55 -11.34 -17.21
C GLU A 424 0.22 -12.83 -17.17
N HIS A 425 0.41 -13.46 -16.00
CA HIS A 425 0.22 -14.90 -15.81
C HIS A 425 -1.18 -15.27 -15.26
N GLU A 426 -1.99 -14.31 -14.86
CA GLU A 426 -3.37 -14.55 -14.42
C GLU A 426 -4.31 -14.74 -15.62
N ASN A 427 -5.06 -15.84 -15.65
CA ASN A 427 -5.95 -16.18 -16.75
C ASN A 427 -7.34 -15.53 -16.60
N GLU A 428 -7.77 -15.25 -15.37
CA GLU A 428 -9.11 -14.72 -15.08
C GLU A 428 -9.15 -13.19 -15.18
N PRO A 429 -9.86 -12.61 -16.16
CA PRO A 429 -9.90 -11.15 -16.35
C PRO A 429 -10.48 -10.40 -15.15
N GLY A 430 -11.47 -10.99 -14.46
CA GLY A 430 -12.06 -10.40 -13.26
C GLY A 430 -11.05 -10.32 -12.11
N VAL A 431 -10.23 -11.36 -11.93
CA VAL A 431 -9.15 -11.38 -10.94
C VAL A 431 -8.10 -10.32 -11.27
N ARG A 432 -7.64 -10.27 -12.55
CA ARG A 432 -6.71 -9.21 -12.99
C ARG A 432 -7.25 -7.81 -12.72
N ALA A 433 -8.53 -7.58 -13.01
CA ALA A 433 -9.14 -6.27 -12.82
C ALA A 433 -9.22 -5.86 -11.35
N VAL A 434 -9.71 -6.74 -10.49
CA VAL A 434 -9.90 -6.44 -9.06
C VAL A 434 -8.56 -6.38 -8.33
N LEU A 435 -7.73 -7.41 -8.47
CA LEU A 435 -6.45 -7.46 -7.76
C LEU A 435 -5.44 -6.50 -8.34
N GLY A 436 -5.41 -6.31 -9.67
CA GLY A 436 -4.55 -5.32 -10.32
C GLY A 436 -4.87 -3.90 -9.88
N HIS A 437 -6.15 -3.53 -9.84
CA HIS A 437 -6.61 -2.24 -9.33
C HIS A 437 -6.19 -2.02 -7.87
N TRP A 438 -6.58 -2.93 -6.98
CA TRP A 438 -6.28 -2.82 -5.56
C TRP A 438 -4.77 -2.78 -5.32
N MET A 439 -4.01 -3.72 -5.92
CA MET A 439 -2.58 -3.83 -5.69
C MET A 439 -1.79 -2.65 -6.25
N PHE A 440 -2.23 -2.04 -7.36
CA PHE A 440 -1.67 -0.78 -7.83
C PHE A 440 -1.88 0.34 -6.80
N GLY A 441 -3.08 0.45 -6.23
CA GLY A 441 -3.39 1.36 -5.12
C GLY A 441 -2.60 1.04 -3.85
N TYR A 442 -2.39 -0.23 -3.55
CA TYR A 442 -1.56 -0.73 -2.45
C TYR A 442 -0.10 -0.31 -2.60
N ILE A 443 0.51 -0.49 -3.76
CA ILE A 443 1.90 -0.05 -4.03
C ILE A 443 2.00 1.47 -4.02
N HIS A 444 0.99 2.16 -4.52
CA HIS A 444 0.94 3.63 -4.64
C HIS A 444 2.18 4.20 -5.32
N PRO A 445 2.46 3.80 -6.58
CA PRO A 445 3.78 4.00 -7.19
C PRO A 445 4.13 5.45 -7.53
N TYR A 446 3.15 6.33 -7.66
CA TYR A 446 3.34 7.72 -8.06
C TYR A 446 3.08 8.71 -6.92
N PRO A 447 3.60 9.94 -6.99
CA PRO A 447 3.31 10.98 -6.00
C PRO A 447 1.83 11.38 -5.93
N ASP A 448 1.12 11.36 -7.09
CA ASP A 448 -0.30 11.65 -7.25
C ASP A 448 -0.88 10.84 -8.42
N GLY A 449 -2.21 10.81 -8.55
CA GLY A 449 -2.90 10.16 -9.67
C GLY A 449 -3.06 8.65 -9.56
N ASN A 450 -2.64 8.02 -8.46
CA ASN A 450 -2.68 6.57 -8.33
C ASN A 450 -4.10 6.00 -8.43
N GLY A 451 -5.12 6.67 -7.89
CA GLY A 451 -6.51 6.25 -8.02
C GLY A 451 -7.02 6.28 -9.46
N ARG A 452 -6.71 7.34 -10.21
CA ARG A 452 -7.05 7.44 -11.64
C ARG A 452 -6.38 6.37 -12.46
N MET A 453 -5.07 6.16 -12.24
CA MET A 453 -4.29 5.11 -12.89
C MET A 453 -4.80 3.71 -12.56
N ALA A 454 -5.19 3.43 -11.31
CA ALA A 454 -5.75 2.15 -10.90
C ALA A 454 -7.10 1.87 -11.60
N ARG A 455 -7.97 2.87 -11.76
CA ARG A 455 -9.23 2.74 -12.49
C ARG A 455 -9.02 2.52 -13.99
N PHE A 456 -8.03 3.18 -14.61
CA PHE A 456 -7.62 2.90 -16.00
C PHE A 456 -7.10 1.46 -16.15
N LEU A 457 -6.22 1.03 -15.24
CA LEU A 457 -5.69 -0.34 -15.24
C LEU A 457 -6.81 -1.38 -15.09
N MET A 458 -7.75 -1.15 -14.18
CA MET A 458 -8.94 -2.01 -14.01
C MET A 458 -9.72 -2.16 -15.33
N ASN A 459 -10.01 -1.06 -16.00
CA ASN A 459 -10.76 -1.08 -17.25
C ASN A 459 -9.99 -1.75 -18.40
N ALA A 460 -8.68 -1.58 -18.48
CA ALA A 460 -7.84 -2.31 -19.42
C ALA A 460 -7.88 -3.83 -19.16
N MET A 461 -7.86 -4.24 -17.87
CA MET A 461 -7.98 -5.66 -17.50
C MET A 461 -9.38 -6.21 -17.78
N LEU A 462 -10.44 -5.45 -17.50
CA LEU A 462 -11.83 -5.82 -17.82
C LEU A 462 -12.02 -6.06 -19.34
N ALA A 463 -11.46 -5.19 -20.17
CA ALA A 463 -11.53 -5.31 -21.62
C ALA A 463 -10.96 -6.64 -22.13
N SER A 464 -9.96 -7.21 -21.46
CA SER A 464 -9.37 -8.50 -21.83
C SER A 464 -10.32 -9.70 -21.69
N GLY A 465 -11.39 -9.55 -20.91
CA GLY A 465 -12.48 -10.52 -20.80
C GLY A 465 -13.72 -10.14 -21.58
N GLY A 466 -13.69 -9.00 -22.31
CA GLY A 466 -14.83 -8.44 -23.04
C GLY A 466 -15.88 -7.78 -22.15
N TYR A 467 -15.54 -7.49 -20.88
CA TYR A 467 -16.41 -6.68 -20.04
C TYR A 467 -16.47 -5.24 -20.52
N PRO A 468 -17.61 -4.54 -20.38
CA PRO A 468 -17.70 -3.14 -20.73
C PRO A 468 -16.85 -2.27 -19.81
N TRP A 469 -16.49 -1.07 -20.31
CA TRP A 469 -15.88 -0.04 -19.46
C TRP A 469 -16.79 0.25 -18.26
N THR A 470 -16.21 0.19 -17.07
CA THR A 470 -16.95 0.26 -15.80
C THR A 470 -16.55 1.51 -15.02
N VAL A 471 -17.54 2.31 -14.65
CA VAL A 471 -17.38 3.56 -13.92
C VAL A 471 -17.59 3.35 -12.42
N VAL A 472 -16.61 3.79 -11.63
CA VAL A 472 -16.78 3.97 -10.17
C VAL A 472 -17.40 5.34 -9.95
N ARG A 473 -18.60 5.38 -9.34
CA ARG A 473 -19.35 6.62 -9.15
C ARG A 473 -18.86 7.40 -7.93
N VAL A 474 -18.91 8.71 -8.00
CA VAL A 474 -18.51 9.59 -6.89
C VAL A 474 -19.43 9.43 -5.67
N GLU A 475 -20.70 9.10 -5.89
CA GLU A 475 -21.69 8.84 -4.82
C GLU A 475 -21.30 7.62 -3.98
N ASP A 476 -20.64 6.64 -4.60
CA ASP A 476 -20.18 5.41 -3.96
C ASP A 476 -18.77 5.55 -3.32
N ARG A 477 -18.16 6.74 -3.38
CA ARG A 477 -16.78 7.01 -2.99
C ARG A 477 -16.42 6.45 -1.61
N ASN A 478 -17.26 6.65 -0.60
CA ASN A 478 -16.98 6.22 0.76
C ASN A 478 -16.95 4.68 0.87
N GLY A 479 -17.91 4.00 0.26
CA GLY A 479 -17.94 2.53 0.20
C GLY A 479 -16.74 1.96 -0.54
N TYR A 480 -16.38 2.57 -1.67
CA TYR A 480 -15.22 2.21 -2.47
C TYR A 480 -13.90 2.32 -1.69
N LEU A 481 -13.67 3.46 -0.99
CA LEU A 481 -12.46 3.66 -0.21
C LEU A 481 -12.41 2.76 1.02
N SER A 482 -13.55 2.54 1.70
CA SER A 482 -13.63 1.61 2.83
C SER A 482 -13.34 0.16 2.40
N ALA A 483 -13.79 -0.25 1.22
CA ALA A 483 -13.51 -1.58 0.67
C ALA A 483 -12.02 -1.77 0.34
N LEU A 484 -11.37 -0.74 -0.23
CA LEU A 484 -9.91 -0.74 -0.45
C LEU A 484 -9.12 -0.79 0.86
N ASP A 485 -9.59 -0.10 1.89
CA ASP A 485 -8.97 -0.10 3.22
C ASP A 485 -9.07 -1.48 3.89
N SER A 486 -10.25 -2.14 3.81
CA SER A 486 -10.42 -3.51 4.28
C SER A 486 -9.46 -4.49 3.60
N ALA A 487 -9.29 -4.37 2.28
CA ALA A 487 -8.35 -5.18 1.52
C ALA A 487 -6.89 -4.93 1.94
N SER A 488 -6.54 -3.68 2.28
CA SER A 488 -5.15 -3.29 2.58
C SER A 488 -4.78 -3.51 4.05
N ILE A 489 -5.72 -3.30 4.98
CA ILE A 489 -5.50 -3.40 6.43
C ILE A 489 -5.78 -4.82 6.94
N ASP A 490 -6.94 -5.37 6.56
CA ASP A 490 -7.44 -6.64 7.08
C ASP A 490 -7.17 -7.82 6.14
N LEU A 491 -6.55 -7.56 4.97
CA LEU A 491 -6.34 -8.52 3.89
C LEU A 491 -7.64 -9.19 3.42
N ASN A 492 -8.76 -8.48 3.56
CA ASN A 492 -10.08 -8.94 3.13
C ASN A 492 -10.49 -8.24 1.83
N ILE A 493 -10.30 -8.94 0.69
CA ILE A 493 -10.63 -8.42 -0.64
C ILE A 493 -12.13 -8.50 -0.97
N GLU A 494 -12.90 -9.29 -0.24
CA GLU A 494 -14.30 -9.61 -0.60
C GLU A 494 -15.20 -8.38 -0.74
N PRO A 495 -15.15 -7.36 0.16
CA PRO A 495 -15.95 -6.15 0.00
C PRO A 495 -15.62 -5.39 -1.30
N PHE A 496 -14.34 -5.33 -1.65
CA PHE A 496 -13.89 -4.65 -2.87
C PHE A 496 -14.26 -5.44 -4.13
N ALA A 497 -14.09 -6.77 -4.10
CA ALA A 497 -14.48 -7.64 -5.20
C ALA A 497 -16.00 -7.56 -5.48
N LYS A 498 -16.85 -7.58 -4.44
CA LYS A 498 -18.30 -7.39 -4.56
C LYS A 498 -18.64 -6.03 -5.14
N PHE A 499 -18.00 -4.97 -4.62
CA PHE A 499 -18.23 -3.61 -5.12
C PHE A 499 -17.95 -3.50 -6.62
N ILE A 500 -16.80 -3.97 -7.09
CA ILE A 500 -16.46 -3.94 -8.53
C ILE A 500 -17.39 -4.87 -9.33
N ALA A 501 -17.67 -6.07 -8.85
CA ALA A 501 -18.57 -7.00 -9.52
C ALA A 501 -19.97 -6.41 -9.76
N GLU A 502 -20.52 -5.71 -8.77
CA GLU A 502 -21.83 -5.01 -8.89
C GLU A 502 -21.78 -3.89 -9.94
N ARG A 503 -20.70 -3.11 -9.98
CA ARG A 503 -20.51 -2.08 -11.01
C ARG A 503 -20.39 -2.67 -12.41
N VAL A 504 -19.61 -3.75 -12.55
CA VAL A 504 -19.47 -4.48 -13.82
C VAL A 504 -20.83 -5.05 -14.27
N GLN A 505 -21.58 -5.71 -13.37
CA GLN A 505 -22.91 -6.23 -13.69
C GLN A 505 -23.88 -5.13 -14.12
N TRP A 506 -23.82 -3.97 -13.46
CA TRP A 506 -24.62 -2.82 -13.86
C TRP A 506 -24.24 -2.35 -15.27
N SER A 507 -22.95 -2.21 -15.56
CA SER A 507 -22.45 -1.80 -16.88
C SER A 507 -22.87 -2.79 -17.97
N MET A 508 -22.78 -4.10 -17.70
CA MET A 508 -23.22 -5.16 -18.63
C MET A 508 -24.71 -5.06 -18.97
N LYS A 509 -25.56 -4.72 -17.99
CA LYS A 509 -27.02 -4.58 -18.20
C LYS A 509 -27.40 -3.32 -18.98
N HIS A 510 -26.62 -2.23 -18.84
CA HIS A 510 -26.96 -0.90 -19.36
C HIS A 510 -26.10 -0.49 -20.55
N GLN A 511 -25.27 -1.39 -21.08
CA GLN A 511 -24.43 -1.12 -22.25
C GLN A 511 -25.26 -0.66 -23.47
N GLY A 512 -26.52 -1.13 -23.62
CA GLY A 512 -27.43 -0.71 -24.69
C GLY A 512 -28.23 0.57 -24.41
N ASP A 513 -28.34 1.00 -23.14
CA ASP A 513 -29.13 2.17 -22.73
C ASP A 513 -28.30 3.46 -22.65
N ALA A 514 -26.99 3.33 -22.42
CA ALA A 514 -26.07 4.46 -22.42
C ALA A 514 -26.02 5.15 -23.81
N ALA A 515 -26.09 4.38 -24.88
CA ALA A 515 -26.19 4.88 -26.24
C ALA A 515 -27.50 5.67 -26.50
N LYS A 516 -28.61 5.32 -25.80
CA LYS A 516 -29.91 6.01 -25.96
C LYS A 516 -30.03 7.29 -25.14
N ASN A 517 -29.31 7.38 -23.98
CA ASN A 517 -29.40 8.52 -23.07
C ASN A 517 -28.38 9.63 -23.37
N ALA A 518 -27.26 9.32 -24.04
CA ALA A 518 -26.31 10.33 -24.52
C ALA A 518 -26.88 11.23 -25.63
N GLY A 519 -28.00 10.82 -26.28
CA GLY A 519 -28.72 11.60 -27.26
C GLY A 519 -29.89 12.44 -26.71
N ARG A 520 -30.11 12.44 -25.38
CA ARG A 520 -31.24 13.13 -24.72
C ARG A 520 -30.85 14.09 -23.61
N ALA A 521 -29.53 14.35 -23.40
CA ALA A 521 -29.04 15.34 -22.44
C ALA A 521 -28.39 16.52 -23.16
#